data_538850176c7da624ea59f943e1d4f6b4
#
_entry.id   538850176c7da624ea59f943e1d4f6b4
#
_cell.length_a   1.000
_cell.length_b   1.000
_cell.length_c   1.000
_cell.angle_alpha   90.00
_cell.angle_beta   90.00
_cell.angle_gamma   90.00
#
_symmetry.space_group_name_H-M   'P 1'
#
loop_
_entity.id
_entity.type
_entity.pdbx_description
1 polymer ?
#
loop_
_entity_poly.entity_id
_entity_poly.type
_entity_poly.pdbx_seq_one_letter_code
_entity_poly.pdbx_strand_id
1 'polypeptide(L)'
;DVSGRTLLHPFGCLTVGREDSAPFQRMLDSIDTYDLPHESLDAAEMRTRFPGMDFRDDEAGIIDLLGGAMRPESAVMSAVEQARANGAAIFENEKIIDIRDAGDKVIITTEERQETVDRVVVTAGAWIRTLLPQIADMVEIRKLVLTWFLPKVLGDFTPASMPCFIRDRDDFHVFGAPVVDGYSVKISGMDIWGGPEGDYIEECDLRLDRRKLSEFGARVAELFPGVQPEPNRFSVHYDTFTSTRDPIVDVMGNIVVVTGLSGHGFKMAPALGEMAACLAARGEAEYYHPDFAAAAHEVLRVPA
;
A
#
# COMPACT_ATOMS: atom_id res chain seq x y z
N ASP A 1 -0.36 -8.40 22.06
CA ASP A 1 -0.83 -8.99 20.80
C ASP A 1 -1.88 -10.06 21.08
N VAL A 2 -3.14 -9.77 20.77
CA VAL A 2 -4.27 -10.68 21.02
C VAL A 2 -4.29 -11.87 20.06
N SER A 3 -3.56 -11.81 18.92
CA SER A 3 -3.54 -12.87 17.92
C SER A 3 -2.57 -14.02 18.25
N GLY A 4 -1.61 -13.78 19.13
CA GLY A 4 -0.51 -14.71 19.41
C GLY A 4 0.45 -14.93 18.22
N ARG A 5 0.33 -14.12 17.14
CA ARG A 5 1.15 -14.20 15.92
C ARG A 5 2.10 -13.02 15.80
N THR A 6 3.29 -13.24 15.30
CA THR A 6 4.18 -12.13 14.92
C THR A 6 3.71 -11.56 13.59
N LEU A 7 3.04 -10.40 13.63
CA LEU A 7 2.49 -9.72 12.46
C LEU A 7 3.46 -8.73 11.86
N LEU A 8 4.24 -8.03 12.69
CA LEU A 8 5.28 -7.09 12.29
C LEU A 8 6.66 -7.65 12.64
N HIS A 9 7.57 -7.62 11.69
CA HIS A 9 8.98 -7.93 11.86
C HIS A 9 9.79 -6.62 11.80
N PRO A 10 10.17 -6.02 12.96
CA PRO A 10 10.79 -4.70 13.03
C PRO A 10 12.31 -4.80 12.81
N PHE A 11 12.75 -4.86 11.56
CA PHE A 11 14.17 -4.87 11.20
C PHE A 11 14.59 -3.60 10.42
N GLY A 12 13.83 -2.54 10.56
CA GLY A 12 14.08 -1.24 9.94
C GLY A 12 13.55 -1.12 8.52
N CYS A 13 13.53 0.14 8.03
CA CYS A 13 13.24 0.47 6.64
C CYS A 13 14.23 1.52 6.15
N LEU A 14 15.06 1.16 5.17
CA LEU A 14 16.04 2.03 4.53
C LEU A 14 15.38 2.81 3.39
N THR A 15 15.36 4.12 3.48
CA THR A 15 15.04 5.00 2.34
C THR A 15 16.32 5.53 1.73
N VAL A 16 16.49 5.35 0.42
CA VAL A 16 17.66 5.81 -0.34
C VAL A 16 17.24 6.75 -1.44
N GLY A 17 17.92 7.88 -1.55
CA GLY A 17 17.70 8.84 -2.59
C GLY A 17 18.78 9.93 -2.59
N ARG A 18 18.65 10.90 -3.49
CA ARG A 18 19.53 12.09 -3.42
C ARG A 18 19.11 12.96 -2.25
N GLU A 19 20.08 13.36 -1.44
CA GLU A 19 19.83 14.18 -0.26
C GLU A 19 19.13 15.51 -0.60
N ASP A 20 19.48 16.12 -1.74
CA ASP A 20 18.88 17.37 -2.21
C ASP A 20 17.50 17.23 -2.87
N SER A 21 16.97 16.01 -2.98
CA SER A 21 15.66 15.77 -3.58
C SER A 21 14.51 16.18 -2.65
N ALA A 22 13.43 16.74 -3.21
CA ALA A 22 12.27 17.15 -2.42
C ALA A 22 11.62 16.01 -1.61
N PRO A 23 11.51 14.77 -2.09
CA PRO A 23 11.02 13.65 -1.29
C PRO A 23 11.90 13.35 -0.08
N PHE A 24 13.23 13.37 -0.26
CA PHE A 24 14.18 13.09 0.81
C PHE A 24 14.14 14.19 1.88
N GLN A 25 14.09 15.47 1.48
CA GLN A 25 13.97 16.60 2.39
C GLN A 25 12.68 16.55 3.21
N ARG A 26 11.53 16.24 2.58
CA ARG A 26 10.27 16.06 3.33
C ARG A 26 10.34 14.94 4.36
N MET A 27 11.09 13.89 4.09
CA MET A 27 11.33 12.81 5.07
C MET A 27 12.16 13.32 6.25
N LEU A 28 13.23 14.08 6.00
CA LEU A 28 14.03 14.71 7.07
C LEU A 28 13.20 15.68 7.92
N ASP A 29 12.37 16.52 7.29
CA ASP A 29 11.44 17.42 7.97
C ASP A 29 10.47 16.65 8.89
N SER A 30 10.00 15.50 8.45
CA SER A 30 9.11 14.63 9.25
C SER A 30 9.86 14.01 10.44
N ILE A 31 11.10 13.58 10.23
CA ILE A 31 11.97 13.04 11.28
C ILE A 31 12.18 14.10 12.38
N ASP A 32 12.55 15.31 11.98
CA ASP A 32 12.79 16.42 12.90
C ASP A 32 11.50 16.85 13.62
N THR A 33 10.37 16.88 12.90
CA THR A 33 9.09 17.33 13.47
C THR A 33 8.57 16.37 14.54
N TYR A 34 8.76 15.07 14.35
CA TYR A 34 8.19 14.03 15.22
C TYR A 34 9.24 13.32 16.09
N ASP A 35 10.51 13.77 16.07
CA ASP A 35 11.62 13.15 16.79
C ASP A 35 11.69 11.62 16.54
N LEU A 36 11.67 11.23 15.27
CA LEU A 36 11.60 9.82 14.89
C LEU A 36 12.96 9.14 15.03
N PRO A 37 13.05 7.97 15.68
CA PRO A 37 14.30 7.24 15.82
C PRO A 37 14.79 6.73 14.46
N HIS A 38 15.98 7.18 14.05
CA HIS A 38 16.55 6.87 12.75
C HIS A 38 18.07 6.74 12.82
N GLU A 39 18.65 6.25 11.71
CA GLU A 39 20.09 6.20 11.45
C GLU A 39 20.35 6.80 10.05
N SER A 40 21.22 7.80 9.97
CA SER A 40 21.65 8.39 8.70
C SER A 40 22.92 7.69 8.19
N LEU A 41 22.96 7.41 6.89
CA LEU A 41 24.07 6.74 6.23
C LEU A 41 24.52 7.51 4.99
N ASP A 42 25.83 7.68 4.84
CA ASP A 42 26.40 8.13 3.58
C ASP A 42 26.56 6.96 2.55
N ALA A 43 26.93 7.31 1.33
CA ALA A 43 27.09 6.33 0.25
C ALA A 43 28.18 5.28 0.55
N ALA A 44 29.25 5.65 1.25
CA ALA A 44 30.35 4.73 1.58
C ALA A 44 29.93 3.71 2.66
N GLU A 45 29.19 4.18 3.66
CA GLU A 45 28.60 3.35 4.71
C GLU A 45 27.58 2.37 4.12
N MET A 46 26.69 2.87 3.21
CA MET A 46 25.71 2.04 2.53
C MET A 46 26.37 0.94 1.68
N ARG A 47 27.43 1.25 0.91
CA ARG A 47 28.17 0.26 0.12
C ARG A 47 28.80 -0.84 0.99
N THR A 48 29.29 -0.46 2.16
CA THR A 48 29.89 -1.40 3.11
C THR A 48 28.81 -2.30 3.75
N ARG A 49 27.67 -1.71 4.11
CA ARG A 49 26.63 -2.39 4.87
C ARG A 49 25.71 -3.26 4.00
N PHE A 50 25.47 -2.83 2.73
CA PHE A 50 24.53 -3.48 1.80
C PHE A 50 25.21 -3.91 0.49
N PRO A 51 26.10 -4.91 0.49
CA PRO A 51 26.92 -5.27 -0.68
C PRO A 51 26.11 -5.80 -1.87
N GLY A 52 24.84 -6.18 -1.65
CA GLY A 52 23.91 -6.59 -2.71
C GLY A 52 23.30 -5.44 -3.51
N MET A 53 23.52 -4.19 -3.07
CA MET A 53 22.97 -2.98 -3.66
C MET A 53 24.08 -2.09 -4.24
N ASP A 54 23.76 -1.33 -5.30
CA ASP A 54 24.65 -0.32 -5.86
C ASP A 54 24.28 1.08 -5.34
N PHE A 55 25.25 1.92 -5.01
CA PHE A 55 25.02 3.28 -4.51
C PHE A 55 25.91 4.29 -5.22
N ARG A 56 25.35 5.42 -5.67
CA ARG A 56 26.08 6.56 -6.22
C ARG A 56 26.62 7.42 -5.07
N ASP A 57 27.62 8.25 -5.38
CA ASP A 57 28.25 9.13 -4.37
C ASP A 57 27.32 10.26 -3.90
N ASP A 58 26.32 10.62 -4.69
CA ASP A 58 25.32 11.65 -4.40
C ASP A 58 24.04 11.10 -3.74
N GLU A 59 24.01 9.81 -3.39
CA GLU A 59 22.91 9.20 -2.66
C GLU A 59 23.21 9.16 -1.15
N ALA A 60 22.17 9.38 -0.36
CA ALA A 60 22.15 9.22 1.09
C ALA A 60 21.07 8.21 1.50
N GLY A 61 21.18 7.66 2.69
CA GLY A 61 20.25 6.69 3.26
C GLY A 61 19.78 7.09 4.64
N ILE A 62 18.50 6.85 4.91
CA ILE A 62 17.92 6.94 6.26
C ILE A 62 17.29 5.59 6.60
N ILE A 63 17.67 5.02 7.71
CA ILE A 63 17.00 3.86 8.29
C ILE A 63 16.01 4.32 9.34
N ASP A 64 14.71 4.16 9.06
CA ASP A 64 13.67 4.23 10.08
C ASP A 64 13.76 2.98 10.98
N LEU A 65 14.09 3.18 12.24
CA LEU A 65 14.28 2.09 13.21
C LEU A 65 12.96 1.47 13.70
N LEU A 66 11.81 2.13 13.45
CA LEU A 66 10.48 1.61 13.73
C LEU A 66 9.90 0.82 12.53
N GLY A 67 10.54 0.93 11.37
CA GLY A 67 10.13 0.28 10.14
C GLY A 67 10.31 -1.25 10.17
N GLY A 68 9.71 -1.91 9.20
CA GLY A 68 9.83 -3.38 9.08
C GLY A 68 8.87 -3.97 8.07
N ALA A 69 8.81 -5.30 8.02
CA ALA A 69 7.90 -6.04 7.17
C ALA A 69 6.71 -6.59 7.95
N MET A 70 5.54 -6.48 7.34
CA MET A 70 4.31 -7.12 7.83
C MET A 70 3.99 -8.35 7.00
N ARG A 71 3.27 -9.31 7.60
CA ARG A 71 2.66 -10.44 6.90
C ARG A 71 1.18 -10.14 6.65
N PRO A 72 0.82 -9.67 5.43
CA PRO A 72 -0.53 -9.16 5.16
C PRO A 72 -1.62 -10.21 5.42
N GLU A 73 -1.43 -11.43 4.91
CA GLU A 73 -2.41 -12.51 5.06
C GLU A 73 -2.64 -12.86 6.54
N SER A 74 -1.55 -12.95 7.31
CA SER A 74 -1.64 -13.24 8.75
C SER A 74 -2.31 -12.10 9.51
N ALA A 75 -2.06 -10.85 9.13
CA ALA A 75 -2.67 -9.68 9.76
C ALA A 75 -4.18 -9.64 9.49
N VAL A 76 -4.60 -9.84 8.24
CA VAL A 76 -6.02 -9.89 7.87
C VAL A 76 -6.72 -11.04 8.56
N MET A 77 -6.14 -12.26 8.53
CA MET A 77 -6.74 -13.42 9.23
C MET A 77 -6.88 -13.19 10.73
N SER A 78 -5.88 -12.58 11.36
CA SER A 78 -5.96 -12.25 12.79
C SER A 78 -7.05 -11.23 13.09
N ALA A 79 -7.22 -10.22 12.24
CA ALA A 79 -8.30 -9.24 12.37
C ALA A 79 -9.69 -9.89 12.22
N VAL A 80 -9.86 -10.77 11.24
CA VAL A 80 -11.10 -11.52 11.01
C VAL A 80 -11.42 -12.44 12.18
N GLU A 81 -10.44 -13.19 12.69
CA GLU A 81 -10.61 -14.06 13.86
C GLU A 81 -11.04 -13.25 15.10
N GLN A 82 -10.40 -12.09 15.32
CA GLN A 82 -10.74 -11.21 16.42
C GLN A 82 -12.14 -10.59 16.27
N ALA A 83 -12.52 -10.20 15.06
CA ALA A 83 -13.87 -9.71 14.78
C ALA A 83 -14.93 -10.77 15.08
N ARG A 84 -14.71 -12.01 14.63
CA ARG A 84 -15.60 -13.16 14.95
C ARG A 84 -15.69 -13.43 16.46
N ALA A 85 -14.56 -13.37 17.17
CA ALA A 85 -14.53 -13.56 18.62
C ALA A 85 -15.32 -12.47 19.36
N ASN A 86 -15.41 -11.27 18.79
CA ASN A 86 -16.19 -10.14 19.28
C ASN A 86 -17.66 -10.16 18.78
N GLY A 87 -18.10 -11.23 18.11
CA GLY A 87 -19.50 -11.42 17.69
C GLY A 87 -19.82 -10.91 16.28
N ALA A 88 -18.85 -10.49 15.50
CA ALA A 88 -19.09 -10.10 14.10
C ALA A 88 -19.39 -11.33 13.21
N ALA A 89 -20.42 -11.21 12.37
CA ALA A 89 -20.67 -12.16 11.28
C ALA A 89 -19.80 -11.80 10.08
N ILE A 90 -19.08 -12.77 9.52
CA ILE A 90 -18.20 -12.59 8.36
C ILE A 90 -18.75 -13.46 7.22
N PHE A 91 -19.07 -12.83 6.11
CA PHE A 91 -19.57 -13.46 4.90
C PHE A 91 -18.51 -13.38 3.82
N GLU A 92 -18.08 -14.51 3.30
CA GLU A 92 -17.07 -14.64 2.26
C GLU A 92 -17.73 -15.11 0.97
N ASN A 93 -17.15 -14.75 -0.19
CA ASN A 93 -17.68 -15.10 -1.51
C ASN A 93 -19.10 -14.56 -1.79
N GLU A 94 -19.47 -13.46 -1.15
CA GLU A 94 -20.76 -12.81 -1.32
C GLU A 94 -20.55 -11.44 -1.98
N LYS A 95 -20.94 -11.33 -3.25
CA LYS A 95 -20.78 -10.10 -4.02
C LYS A 95 -21.83 -9.08 -3.62
N ILE A 96 -21.37 -7.88 -3.23
CA ILE A 96 -22.25 -6.72 -3.06
C ILE A 96 -22.58 -6.15 -4.44
N ILE A 97 -23.88 -5.95 -4.71
CA ILE A 97 -24.38 -5.41 -5.98
C ILE A 97 -24.72 -3.93 -5.85
N ASP A 98 -25.30 -3.53 -4.71
CA ASP A 98 -25.78 -2.17 -4.48
C ASP A 98 -25.71 -1.80 -3.01
N ILE A 99 -25.42 -0.52 -2.75
CA ILE A 99 -25.45 0.08 -1.42
C ILE A 99 -26.24 1.39 -1.53
N ARG A 100 -27.39 1.46 -0.85
CA ARG A 100 -28.29 2.61 -0.93
C ARG A 100 -28.61 3.17 0.44
N ASP A 101 -28.30 4.44 0.66
CA ASP A 101 -28.79 5.18 1.82
C ASP A 101 -30.27 5.51 1.63
N ALA A 102 -31.12 5.04 2.53
CA ALA A 102 -32.54 5.26 2.54
C ALA A 102 -32.97 6.40 3.51
N GLY A 103 -31.99 7.10 4.07
CA GLY A 103 -32.17 8.25 4.96
C GLY A 103 -32.09 7.89 6.44
N ASP A 104 -32.80 6.89 6.91
CA ASP A 104 -32.75 6.38 8.28
C ASP A 104 -31.94 5.07 8.41
N LYS A 105 -31.77 4.36 7.31
CA LYS A 105 -31.07 3.08 7.21
C LYS A 105 -30.30 2.99 5.89
N VAL A 106 -29.34 2.07 5.85
CA VAL A 106 -28.66 1.68 4.60
C VAL A 106 -29.13 0.29 4.19
N ILE A 107 -29.46 0.16 2.92
CA ILE A 107 -29.83 -1.11 2.30
C ILE A 107 -28.66 -1.62 1.50
N ILE A 108 -28.17 -2.81 1.84
CA ILE A 108 -27.09 -3.52 1.15
C ILE A 108 -27.74 -4.66 0.38
N THR A 109 -27.52 -4.72 -0.92
CA THR A 109 -28.00 -5.79 -1.79
C THR A 109 -26.83 -6.65 -2.25
N THR A 110 -26.94 -7.95 -2.05
CA THR A 110 -25.99 -8.95 -2.57
C THR A 110 -26.67 -9.80 -3.65
N GLU A 111 -25.95 -10.74 -4.26
CA GLU A 111 -26.53 -11.71 -5.19
C GLU A 111 -27.53 -12.68 -4.49
N GLU A 112 -27.40 -12.84 -3.15
CA GLU A 112 -28.16 -13.86 -2.40
C GLU A 112 -29.27 -13.25 -1.53
N ARG A 113 -29.09 -12.01 -1.03
CA ARG A 113 -29.98 -11.40 -0.04
C ARG A 113 -29.93 -9.88 -0.02
N GLN A 114 -30.80 -9.31 0.78
CA GLN A 114 -30.81 -7.89 1.12
C GLN A 114 -30.72 -7.73 2.64
N GLU A 115 -29.85 -6.85 3.09
CA GLU A 115 -29.66 -6.50 4.49
C GLU A 115 -29.99 -5.03 4.71
N THR A 116 -30.55 -4.72 5.87
CA THR A 116 -30.85 -3.35 6.29
C THR A 116 -30.10 -3.07 7.59
N VAL A 117 -29.25 -2.05 7.57
CA VAL A 117 -28.36 -1.70 8.69
C VAL A 117 -28.47 -0.20 9.02
N ASP A 118 -28.04 0.19 10.21
CA ASP A 118 -28.02 1.61 10.61
C ASP A 118 -26.96 2.39 9.85
N ARG A 119 -25.78 1.83 9.72
CA ARG A 119 -24.62 2.45 9.05
C ARG A 119 -23.80 1.39 8.34
N VAL A 120 -23.07 1.84 7.32
CA VAL A 120 -22.16 1.00 6.54
C VAL A 120 -20.78 1.67 6.46
N VAL A 121 -19.72 0.87 6.55
CA VAL A 121 -18.35 1.28 6.20
C VAL A 121 -17.96 0.58 4.91
N VAL A 122 -17.67 1.35 3.87
CA VAL A 122 -17.31 0.84 2.54
C VAL A 122 -15.81 0.95 2.34
N THR A 123 -15.12 -0.18 2.28
CA THR A 123 -13.68 -0.30 2.04
C THR A 123 -13.40 -1.20 0.83
N ALA A 124 -14.15 -0.97 -0.26
CA ALA A 124 -14.26 -1.90 -1.39
C ALA A 124 -13.09 -1.83 -2.39
N GLY A 125 -11.98 -1.11 -2.07
CA GLY A 125 -10.83 -1.00 -2.97
C GLY A 125 -11.24 -0.52 -4.36
N ALA A 126 -10.82 -1.22 -5.41
CA ALA A 126 -11.11 -0.84 -6.79
C ALA A 126 -12.59 -0.97 -7.19
N TRP A 127 -13.41 -1.74 -6.45
CA TRP A 127 -14.87 -1.81 -6.66
C TRP A 127 -15.63 -0.58 -6.19
N ILE A 128 -14.96 0.38 -5.56
CA ILE A 128 -15.60 1.62 -5.09
C ILE A 128 -16.27 2.39 -6.22
N ARG A 129 -15.69 2.39 -7.43
CA ARG A 129 -16.25 3.06 -8.59
C ARG A 129 -17.61 2.49 -9.02
N THR A 130 -17.81 1.20 -8.84
CA THR A 130 -19.10 0.52 -9.10
C THR A 130 -20.11 0.76 -7.97
N LEU A 131 -19.66 0.68 -6.72
CA LEU A 131 -20.54 0.70 -5.55
C LEU A 131 -20.94 2.10 -5.12
N LEU A 132 -20.09 3.10 -5.31
CA LEU A 132 -20.33 4.50 -4.93
C LEU A 132 -20.01 5.45 -6.12
N PRO A 133 -20.89 5.53 -7.13
CA PRO A 133 -20.64 6.34 -8.34
C PRO A 133 -20.37 7.82 -8.07
N GLN A 134 -20.87 8.37 -6.94
CA GLN A 134 -20.70 9.79 -6.57
C GLN A 134 -19.24 10.18 -6.26
N ILE A 135 -18.36 9.20 -6.00
CA ILE A 135 -16.93 9.43 -5.79
C ILE A 135 -16.04 8.71 -6.82
N ALA A 136 -16.68 8.05 -7.80
CA ALA A 136 -15.98 7.27 -8.82
C ALA A 136 -14.88 8.07 -9.53
N ASP A 137 -15.16 9.32 -9.88
CA ASP A 137 -14.26 10.20 -10.63
C ASP A 137 -13.14 10.82 -9.78
N MET A 138 -13.11 10.57 -8.47
CA MET A 138 -12.06 11.04 -7.56
C MET A 138 -10.93 10.02 -7.43
N VAL A 139 -11.11 8.80 -7.94
CA VAL A 139 -10.14 7.72 -7.89
C VAL A 139 -9.93 7.09 -9.25
N GLU A 140 -8.70 6.73 -9.55
CA GLU A 140 -8.35 5.92 -10.71
C GLU A 140 -7.84 4.55 -10.28
N ILE A 141 -8.09 3.53 -11.12
CA ILE A 141 -7.60 2.18 -10.88
C ILE A 141 -6.25 2.02 -11.58
N ARG A 142 -5.21 1.68 -10.82
CA ARG A 142 -3.88 1.42 -11.35
C ARG A 142 -3.44 0.00 -11.07
N LYS A 143 -2.74 -0.58 -12.05
CA LYS A 143 -2.10 -1.89 -11.92
C LYS A 143 -0.90 -1.80 -10.98
N LEU A 144 -0.83 -2.71 -10.02
CA LEU A 144 0.29 -2.91 -9.13
C LEU A 144 0.86 -4.31 -9.35
N VAL A 145 2.13 -4.38 -9.73
CA VAL A 145 2.82 -5.66 -9.90
C VAL A 145 3.87 -5.83 -8.79
N LEU A 146 3.69 -6.87 -8.01
CA LEU A 146 4.67 -7.28 -7.01
C LEU A 146 5.59 -8.33 -7.63
N THR A 147 6.89 -8.17 -7.43
CA THR A 147 7.93 -9.02 -8.01
C THR A 147 8.91 -9.48 -6.96
N TRP A 148 9.45 -10.69 -7.14
CA TRP A 148 10.45 -11.29 -6.29
C TRP A 148 11.62 -11.78 -7.13
N PHE A 149 12.84 -11.64 -6.60
CA PHE A 149 14.08 -11.95 -7.28
C PHE A 149 14.92 -12.94 -6.45
N LEU A 150 15.68 -13.80 -7.13
CA LEU A 150 16.62 -14.69 -6.47
C LEU A 150 17.93 -13.93 -6.19
N PRO A 151 18.39 -13.84 -4.94
CA PRO A 151 19.69 -13.29 -4.62
C PRO A 151 20.81 -14.20 -5.13
N LYS A 152 21.92 -13.61 -5.59
CA LYS A 152 23.14 -14.34 -5.96
C LYS A 152 23.86 -14.88 -4.72
N VAL A 153 23.82 -14.10 -3.63
CA VAL A 153 24.30 -14.47 -2.30
C VAL A 153 23.15 -14.24 -1.33
N LEU A 154 22.57 -15.30 -0.81
CA LEU A 154 21.39 -15.24 0.07
C LEU A 154 21.69 -14.41 1.33
N GLY A 155 22.89 -14.52 1.90
CA GLY A 155 23.30 -13.83 3.10
C GLY A 155 23.21 -12.30 3.03
N ASP A 156 23.36 -11.72 1.85
CA ASP A 156 23.33 -10.26 1.65
C ASP A 156 21.90 -9.68 1.73
N PHE A 157 20.88 -10.53 1.62
CA PHE A 157 19.48 -10.13 1.54
C PHE A 157 18.60 -10.69 2.66
N THR A 158 19.19 -11.22 3.73
CA THR A 158 18.41 -11.67 4.89
C THR A 158 17.98 -10.50 5.77
N PRO A 159 16.96 -10.66 6.65
CA PRO A 159 16.59 -9.62 7.61
C PRO A 159 17.70 -9.16 8.55
N ALA A 160 18.74 -10.00 8.76
CA ALA A 160 19.91 -9.64 9.55
C ALA A 160 20.89 -8.73 8.82
N SER A 161 20.84 -8.71 7.47
CA SER A 161 21.82 -8.02 6.63
C SER A 161 21.20 -6.84 5.87
N MET A 162 19.88 -6.81 5.72
CA MET A 162 19.17 -5.83 4.92
C MET A 162 17.80 -5.54 5.54
N PRO A 163 17.43 -4.25 5.77
CA PRO A 163 16.10 -3.86 6.17
C PRO A 163 15.10 -3.93 5.02
N CYS A 164 13.83 -3.60 5.25
CA CYS A 164 12.93 -3.14 4.18
C CYS A 164 13.54 -1.92 3.52
N PHE A 165 13.10 -1.61 2.30
CA PHE A 165 13.65 -0.45 1.61
C PHE A 165 12.64 0.25 0.71
N ILE A 166 12.87 1.56 0.55
CA ILE A 166 12.32 2.42 -0.49
C ILE A 166 13.52 3.07 -1.17
N ARG A 167 13.57 3.05 -2.48
CA ARG A 167 14.69 3.59 -3.22
C ARG A 167 14.24 4.34 -4.45
N ASP A 168 14.71 5.57 -4.54
CA ASP A 168 14.54 6.45 -5.68
C ASP A 168 15.88 6.67 -6.37
N ARG A 169 15.95 6.37 -7.68
CA ARG A 169 17.08 6.74 -8.53
C ARG A 169 16.55 7.24 -9.87
N ASP A 170 16.80 8.52 -10.16
CA ASP A 170 16.28 9.19 -11.35
C ASP A 170 14.73 9.07 -11.42
N ASP A 171 14.19 8.44 -12.47
CA ASP A 171 12.77 8.15 -12.67
C ASP A 171 12.32 6.78 -12.14
N PHE A 172 13.19 6.09 -11.42
CA PHE A 172 12.94 4.72 -11.00
C PHE A 172 12.73 4.60 -9.48
N HIS A 173 11.46 4.42 -9.12
CA HIS A 173 11.03 4.18 -7.74
C HIS A 173 10.81 2.69 -7.51
N VAL A 174 11.49 2.12 -6.52
CA VAL A 174 11.30 0.73 -6.08
C VAL A 174 11.20 0.64 -4.56
N PHE A 175 10.47 -0.36 -4.13
CA PHE A 175 10.32 -0.69 -2.72
C PHE A 175 10.37 -2.21 -2.53
N GLY A 176 10.74 -2.65 -1.35
CA GLY A 176 10.82 -4.07 -1.12
C GLY A 176 11.12 -4.48 0.31
N ALA A 177 11.37 -5.76 0.46
CA ALA A 177 11.68 -6.39 1.73
C ALA A 177 12.75 -7.48 1.53
N PRO A 178 13.56 -7.74 2.54
CA PRO A 178 14.54 -8.81 2.51
C PRO A 178 13.88 -10.18 2.33
N VAL A 179 14.69 -11.22 2.26
CA VAL A 179 14.23 -12.60 2.13
C VAL A 179 13.52 -13.05 3.41
N VAL A 180 12.20 -12.87 3.43
CA VAL A 180 11.34 -13.32 4.54
C VAL A 180 10.66 -14.66 4.26
N ASP A 181 10.68 -15.11 3.00
CA ASP A 181 10.14 -16.41 2.56
C ASP A 181 11.22 -17.52 2.48
N GLY A 182 12.44 -17.19 2.82
CA GLY A 182 13.59 -18.12 2.86
C GLY A 182 14.42 -18.18 1.59
N TYR A 183 13.99 -17.59 0.45
CA TYR A 183 14.74 -17.73 -0.81
C TYR A 183 14.64 -16.55 -1.79
N SER A 184 13.65 -15.65 -1.68
CA SER A 184 13.52 -14.54 -2.62
C SER A 184 13.39 -13.18 -1.93
N VAL A 185 14.02 -12.16 -2.50
CA VAL A 185 13.90 -10.77 -2.07
C VAL A 185 12.77 -10.11 -2.87
N LYS A 186 11.88 -9.39 -2.18
CA LYS A 186 10.84 -8.61 -2.83
C LYS A 186 11.43 -7.29 -3.30
N ILE A 187 11.33 -6.98 -4.59
CA ILE A 187 11.69 -5.69 -5.18
C ILE A 187 10.60 -5.35 -6.19
N SER A 188 9.82 -4.32 -5.94
CA SER A 188 8.66 -3.94 -6.75
C SER A 188 8.69 -2.45 -7.07
N GLY A 189 8.07 -2.06 -8.17
CA GLY A 189 7.91 -0.66 -8.55
C GLY A 189 6.45 -0.38 -8.90
N MET A 190 6.02 0.88 -8.84
CA MET A 190 4.62 1.25 -9.07
C MET A 190 4.36 1.79 -10.48
N ASP A 191 5.14 2.78 -10.92
CA ASP A 191 4.77 3.62 -12.07
C ASP A 191 5.12 3.04 -13.45
N ILE A 192 5.77 1.90 -13.51
CA ILE A 192 6.27 1.29 -14.77
C ILE A 192 5.25 0.40 -15.48
N TRP A 193 4.15 0.06 -14.83
CA TRP A 193 3.18 -0.92 -15.36
C TRP A 193 2.11 -0.30 -16.23
N GLY A 194 2.03 1.02 -16.27
CA GLY A 194 1.07 1.80 -17.07
C GLY A 194 0.23 2.75 -16.22
N GLY A 195 -0.58 3.56 -16.90
CA GLY A 195 -1.55 4.46 -16.30
C GLY A 195 -2.82 3.76 -15.85
N PRO A 196 -3.93 4.51 -15.72
CA PRO A 196 -5.24 3.95 -15.43
C PRO A 196 -5.58 2.80 -16.40
N GLU A 197 -6.05 1.67 -15.86
CA GLU A 197 -6.28 0.44 -16.65
C GLU A 197 -7.70 0.35 -17.22
N GLY A 198 -8.66 1.08 -16.63
CA GLY A 198 -10.07 1.07 -17.03
C GLY A 198 -10.91 1.83 -16.02
N ASP A 199 -12.18 2.05 -16.37
CA ASP A 199 -13.12 2.74 -15.49
C ASP A 199 -13.62 1.82 -14.36
N TYR A 200 -13.69 0.52 -14.61
CA TYR A 200 -14.16 -0.48 -13.65
C TYR A 200 -13.17 -1.63 -13.53
N ILE A 201 -13.11 -2.20 -12.33
CA ILE A 201 -12.17 -3.30 -12.03
C ILE A 201 -12.45 -4.54 -12.88
N GLU A 202 -13.69 -4.75 -13.29
CA GLU A 202 -14.11 -5.84 -14.14
C GLU A 202 -13.54 -5.77 -15.59
N GLU A 203 -13.12 -4.57 -16.00
CA GLU A 203 -12.48 -4.30 -17.30
C GLU A 203 -10.97 -4.48 -17.25
N CYS A 204 -10.40 -4.56 -16.04
CA CYS A 204 -8.96 -4.60 -15.83
C CYS A 204 -8.38 -6.00 -16.09
N ASP A 205 -7.24 -6.02 -16.79
CA ASP A 205 -6.57 -7.26 -17.21
C ASP A 205 -5.43 -7.65 -16.27
N LEU A 206 -5.52 -8.81 -15.63
CA LEU A 206 -4.46 -9.38 -14.79
C LEU A 206 -3.24 -9.89 -15.57
N ARG A 207 -3.29 -9.87 -16.91
CA ARG A 207 -2.13 -10.27 -17.72
C ARG A 207 -1.01 -9.25 -17.61
N LEU A 208 0.22 -9.75 -17.62
CA LEU A 208 1.42 -8.94 -17.58
C LEU A 208 2.20 -9.12 -18.88
N ASP A 209 2.63 -8.00 -19.48
CA ASP A 209 3.55 -8.01 -20.61
C ASP A 209 4.93 -8.51 -20.14
N ARG A 210 5.37 -9.64 -20.68
CA ARG A 210 6.67 -10.24 -20.36
C ARG A 210 7.85 -9.34 -20.71
N ARG A 211 7.71 -8.54 -21.77
CA ARG A 211 8.75 -7.59 -22.15
C ARG A 211 8.92 -6.52 -21.07
N LYS A 212 7.82 -5.92 -20.60
CA LYS A 212 7.86 -4.96 -19.46
C LYS A 212 8.46 -5.60 -18.20
N LEU A 213 8.15 -6.87 -17.94
CA LEU A 213 8.71 -7.58 -16.80
C LEU A 213 10.24 -7.75 -16.90
N SER A 214 10.75 -8.12 -18.09
CA SER A 214 12.20 -8.22 -18.32
C SER A 214 12.89 -6.85 -18.30
N GLU A 215 12.29 -5.81 -18.85
CA GLU A 215 12.78 -4.43 -18.77
C GLU A 215 12.86 -3.95 -17.32
N PHE A 216 11.84 -4.24 -16.51
CA PHE A 216 11.87 -3.97 -15.07
C PHE A 216 13.01 -4.71 -14.37
N GLY A 217 13.13 -6.01 -14.63
CA GLY A 217 14.19 -6.84 -14.04
C GLY A 217 15.59 -6.36 -14.38
N ALA A 218 15.82 -5.88 -15.60
CA ALA A 218 17.08 -5.28 -16.01
C ALA A 218 17.39 -4.00 -15.20
N ARG A 219 16.43 -3.09 -15.05
CA ARG A 219 16.60 -1.89 -14.21
C ARG A 219 16.80 -2.24 -12.72
N VAL A 220 16.10 -3.24 -12.22
CA VAL A 220 16.33 -3.74 -10.84
C VAL A 220 17.77 -4.22 -10.67
N ALA A 221 18.30 -4.97 -11.63
CA ALA A 221 19.68 -5.50 -11.55
C ALA A 221 20.77 -4.39 -11.58
N GLU A 222 20.47 -3.22 -12.10
CA GLU A 222 21.36 -2.04 -12.00
C GLU A 222 21.45 -1.50 -10.57
N LEU A 223 20.30 -1.47 -9.85
CA LEU A 223 20.23 -1.00 -8.47
C LEU A 223 20.63 -2.07 -7.46
N PHE A 224 20.40 -3.33 -7.82
CA PHE A 224 20.61 -4.50 -6.99
C PHE A 224 21.45 -5.54 -7.75
N PRO A 225 22.75 -5.27 -8.00
CA PRO A 225 23.60 -6.20 -8.73
C PRO A 225 23.74 -7.58 -8.04
N GLY A 226 23.36 -7.67 -6.78
CA GLY A 226 23.30 -8.90 -5.99
C GLY A 226 22.13 -9.84 -6.31
N VAL A 227 21.18 -9.48 -7.20
CA VAL A 227 20.09 -10.36 -7.60
C VAL A 227 20.24 -10.88 -9.03
N GLN A 228 19.51 -11.95 -9.36
CA GLN A 228 19.32 -12.37 -10.75
C GLN A 228 18.38 -11.36 -11.44
N PRO A 229 18.61 -11.01 -12.72
CA PRO A 229 17.84 -9.94 -13.39
C PRO A 229 16.41 -10.34 -13.72
N GLU A 230 16.08 -11.62 -13.79
CA GLU A 230 14.73 -12.09 -14.07
C GLU A 230 13.98 -12.38 -12.75
N PRO A 231 12.77 -11.82 -12.56
CA PRO A 231 11.96 -12.16 -11.40
C PRO A 231 11.57 -13.63 -11.43
N ASN A 232 11.76 -14.33 -10.32
CA ASN A 232 11.35 -15.73 -10.19
C ASN A 232 9.86 -15.90 -9.87
N ARG A 233 9.21 -14.83 -9.40
CA ARG A 233 7.78 -14.78 -9.08
C ARG A 233 7.25 -13.36 -9.26
N PHE A 234 6.00 -13.26 -9.66
CA PHE A 234 5.26 -12.00 -9.65
C PHE A 234 3.77 -12.24 -9.31
N SER A 235 3.09 -11.18 -8.89
CA SER A 235 1.63 -11.14 -8.75
C SER A 235 1.10 -9.79 -9.22
N VAL A 236 -0.09 -9.80 -9.83
CA VAL A 236 -0.75 -8.61 -10.35
C VAL A 236 -1.94 -8.26 -9.48
N HIS A 237 -2.01 -7.02 -9.07
CA HIS A 237 -3.05 -6.46 -8.23
C HIS A 237 -3.53 -5.13 -8.82
N TYR A 238 -4.61 -4.61 -8.29
CA TYR A 238 -5.11 -3.28 -8.57
C TYR A 238 -5.27 -2.52 -7.27
N ASP A 239 -4.98 -1.23 -7.33
CA ASP A 239 -5.20 -0.29 -6.23
C ASP A 239 -5.86 0.97 -6.78
N THR A 240 -6.45 1.76 -5.90
CA THR A 240 -7.08 3.04 -6.23
C THR A 240 -6.22 4.20 -5.77
N PHE A 241 -6.07 5.18 -6.67
CA PHE A 241 -5.26 6.35 -6.47
C PHE A 241 -6.10 7.62 -6.55
N THR A 242 -5.81 8.56 -5.67
CA THR A 242 -6.30 9.94 -5.74
C THR A 242 -5.27 10.83 -6.42
N SER A 243 -5.63 12.06 -6.79
CA SER A 243 -4.71 13.04 -7.37
C SER A 243 -3.61 13.47 -6.39
N THR A 244 -3.93 13.60 -5.11
CA THR A 244 -3.00 14.02 -4.05
C THR A 244 -2.21 12.85 -3.45
N ARG A 245 -2.65 11.61 -3.69
CA ARG A 245 -2.22 10.37 -3.02
C ARG A 245 -2.65 10.25 -1.56
N ASP A 246 -3.38 11.22 -1.02
CA ASP A 246 -4.03 11.11 0.28
C ASP A 246 -5.26 10.21 0.18
N PRO A 247 -5.64 9.49 1.25
CA PRO A 247 -6.84 8.66 1.26
C PRO A 247 -8.10 9.52 1.25
N ILE A 248 -9.16 9.00 0.64
CA ILE A 248 -10.51 9.51 0.90
C ILE A 248 -11.06 8.77 2.11
N VAL A 249 -11.35 9.51 3.18
CA VAL A 249 -12.12 9.05 4.34
C VAL A 249 -13.23 10.06 4.56
N ASP A 250 -14.48 9.68 4.29
CA ASP A 250 -15.60 10.62 4.34
C ASP A 250 -16.89 9.95 4.84
N VAL A 251 -17.84 10.78 5.24
CA VAL A 251 -19.16 10.38 5.72
C VAL A 251 -20.22 10.94 4.77
N MET A 252 -20.89 10.08 4.05
CA MET A 252 -21.97 10.41 3.12
C MET A 252 -23.28 9.86 3.66
N GLY A 253 -23.99 10.66 4.45
CA GLY A 253 -25.19 10.22 5.14
C GLY A 253 -24.88 9.12 6.17
N ASN A 254 -25.42 7.92 5.96
CA ASN A 254 -25.15 6.75 6.81
C ASN A 254 -24.03 5.84 6.26
N ILE A 255 -23.31 6.28 5.24
CA ILE A 255 -22.21 5.55 4.61
C ILE A 255 -20.89 6.23 4.97
N VAL A 256 -19.98 5.50 5.60
CA VAL A 256 -18.58 5.88 5.77
C VAL A 256 -17.78 5.22 4.64
N VAL A 257 -16.98 5.98 3.93
CA VAL A 257 -16.12 5.46 2.85
C VAL A 257 -14.65 5.61 3.20
N VAL A 258 -13.86 4.57 2.91
CA VAL A 258 -12.39 4.61 2.93
C VAL A 258 -11.88 4.03 1.62
N THR A 259 -11.25 4.87 0.79
CA THR A 259 -10.76 4.50 -0.54
C THR A 259 -9.61 5.39 -1.00
N GLY A 260 -9.09 5.17 -2.21
CA GLY A 260 -8.03 5.99 -2.78
C GLY A 260 -6.72 5.92 -2.00
N LEU A 261 -6.36 4.72 -1.51
CA LEU A 261 -5.24 4.54 -0.57
C LEU A 261 -3.86 4.63 -1.22
N SER A 262 -3.79 4.75 -2.55
CA SER A 262 -2.60 5.13 -3.34
C SER A 262 -1.32 4.34 -3.02
N GLY A 263 -1.45 3.03 -2.76
CA GLY A 263 -0.33 2.15 -2.39
C GLY A 263 0.05 2.17 -0.91
N HIS A 264 -0.59 3.00 -0.08
CA HIS A 264 -0.25 3.16 1.34
C HIS A 264 -1.21 2.46 2.31
N GLY A 265 -2.33 1.91 1.81
CA GLY A 265 -3.45 1.47 2.62
C GLY A 265 -3.09 0.45 3.69
N PHE A 266 -2.31 -0.58 3.36
CA PHE A 266 -2.03 -1.65 4.31
C PHE A 266 -1.21 -1.19 5.52
N LYS A 267 -0.20 -0.34 5.32
CA LYS A 267 0.62 0.19 6.43
C LYS A 267 -0.19 1.09 7.36
N MET A 268 -1.24 1.75 6.85
CA MET A 268 -2.10 2.66 7.61
C MET A 268 -3.40 2.00 8.09
N ALA A 269 -3.64 0.72 7.73
CA ALA A 269 -4.90 0.04 8.00
C ALA A 269 -5.39 0.08 9.46
N PRO A 270 -4.53 0.00 10.51
CA PRO A 270 -5.00 0.12 11.88
C PRO A 270 -5.59 1.50 12.19
N ALA A 271 -4.93 2.58 11.77
CA ALA A 271 -5.41 3.95 11.99
C ALA A 271 -6.65 4.26 11.15
N LEU A 272 -6.67 3.86 9.88
CA LEU A 272 -7.83 4.03 8.99
C LEU A 272 -9.04 3.22 9.47
N GLY A 273 -8.80 2.00 9.97
CA GLY A 273 -9.86 1.14 10.52
C GLY A 273 -10.47 1.72 11.79
N GLU A 274 -9.65 2.25 12.71
CA GLU A 274 -10.13 2.94 13.91
C GLU A 274 -10.91 4.20 13.54
N MET A 275 -10.38 5.03 12.64
CA MET A 275 -11.05 6.22 12.14
C MET A 275 -12.42 5.90 11.54
N ALA A 276 -12.49 4.91 10.65
CA ALA A 276 -13.74 4.49 10.02
C ALA A 276 -14.76 3.96 11.04
N ALA A 277 -14.32 3.16 12.01
CA ALA A 277 -15.17 2.66 13.08
C ALA A 277 -15.71 3.78 13.99
N CYS A 278 -14.86 4.76 14.32
CA CYS A 278 -15.26 5.93 15.11
C CYS A 278 -16.25 6.82 14.36
N LEU A 279 -15.99 7.10 13.07
CA LEU A 279 -16.93 7.85 12.23
C LEU A 279 -18.28 7.15 12.11
N ALA A 280 -18.28 5.83 11.92
CA ALA A 280 -19.51 5.05 11.85
C ALA A 280 -20.27 5.02 13.17
N ALA A 281 -19.58 4.89 14.31
CA ALA A 281 -20.21 4.77 15.61
C ALA A 281 -20.61 6.10 16.24
N ARG A 282 -19.81 7.15 16.06
CA ARG A 282 -19.92 8.43 16.80
C ARG A 282 -20.03 9.66 15.90
N GLY A 283 -19.74 9.55 14.60
CA GLY A 283 -19.70 10.66 13.65
C GLY A 283 -18.43 11.52 13.72
N GLU A 284 -17.47 11.16 14.57
CA GLU A 284 -16.19 11.87 14.74
C GLU A 284 -15.05 10.88 15.00
N ALA A 285 -13.82 11.24 14.61
CA ALA A 285 -12.62 10.45 14.84
C ALA A 285 -11.42 11.36 15.14
N GLU A 286 -10.56 10.95 16.09
CA GLU A 286 -9.44 11.74 16.59
C GLU A 286 -8.42 12.10 15.51
N TYR A 287 -8.14 11.16 14.61
CA TYR A 287 -7.12 11.33 13.56
C TYR A 287 -7.70 11.81 12.22
N TYR A 288 -8.97 12.20 12.19
CA TYR A 288 -9.58 12.69 10.96
C TYR A 288 -9.00 14.06 10.57
N HIS A 289 -8.58 14.17 9.31
CA HIS A 289 -8.11 15.44 8.75
C HIS A 289 -9.05 15.89 7.63
N PRO A 290 -9.36 17.20 7.49
CA PRO A 290 -10.24 17.71 6.43
C PRO A 290 -9.78 17.37 5.00
N ASP A 291 -8.48 17.23 4.77
CA ASP A 291 -7.92 16.83 3.47
C ASP A 291 -8.29 15.39 3.06
N PHE A 292 -8.81 14.59 3.99
CA PHE A 292 -9.33 13.25 3.68
C PHE A 292 -10.77 13.28 3.16
N ALA A 293 -11.50 14.39 3.34
CA ALA A 293 -12.86 14.51 2.82
C ALA A 293 -12.87 14.42 1.29
N ALA A 294 -13.88 13.76 0.72
CA ALA A 294 -14.04 13.64 -0.72
C ALA A 294 -13.97 15.00 -1.44
N ALA A 295 -14.54 16.05 -0.82
CA ALA A 295 -14.54 17.40 -1.36
C ALA A 295 -13.15 18.06 -1.46
N ALA A 296 -12.13 17.53 -0.79
CA ALA A 296 -10.74 18.00 -0.87
C ALA A 296 -10.00 17.41 -2.08
N HIS A 297 -10.55 16.39 -2.74
CA HIS A 297 -9.93 15.72 -3.86
C HIS A 297 -10.43 16.24 -5.20
N GLU A 298 -9.52 16.38 -6.15
CA GLU A 298 -9.87 16.77 -7.51
C GLU A 298 -10.52 15.59 -8.26
N VAL A 299 -11.47 15.94 -9.13
CA VAL A 299 -12.03 14.98 -10.09
C VAL A 299 -10.93 14.60 -11.09
N LEU A 300 -10.56 13.35 -11.11
CA LEU A 300 -9.63 12.80 -12.10
C LEU A 300 -10.39 12.63 -13.42
N ARG A 301 -10.18 13.53 -14.37
CA ARG A 301 -10.73 13.38 -15.71
C ARG A 301 -10.06 12.20 -16.38
N VAL A 302 -10.77 11.12 -16.56
CA VAL A 302 -10.35 10.05 -17.49
C VAL A 302 -10.38 10.68 -18.89
N PRO A 303 -9.27 10.69 -19.66
CA PRO A 303 -9.31 11.09 -21.05
C PRO A 303 -10.28 10.17 -21.79
N ALA A 304 -11.26 10.78 -22.48
CA ALA A 304 -12.22 10.07 -23.31
C ALA A 304 -11.55 9.34 -24.48
#